data_caffeaf7d218322b0d2f53c5f0c34e87
#
_entry.id   caffeaf7d218322b0d2f53c5f0c34e87
#
_cell.length_a   1.000
_cell.length_b   1.000
_cell.length_c   1.000
_cell.angle_alpha   90.00
_cell.angle_beta   90.00
_cell.angle_gamma   90.00
#
_symmetry.space_group_name_H-M   'P 1'
#
loop_
_entity.id
_entity.type
_entity.pdbx_description
1 polymer ?
#
loop_
_entity_poly.entity_id
_entity_poly.type
_entity_poly.pdbx_seq_one_letter_code
_entity_poly.pdbx_strand_id
1 'polypeptide(L)'
;MTLLELTVGPVAHGGHCVARHEGRVVFVRHTLPGERVLARLTEAEPDARFWRADAVEVLEPSPDRVPSPWPEAGPGGVGGGELGHVALAAQRRWKATVVAEQLHRLARLDREVVVEAAPGETDGLGWRTRIELTTDDAGRPGMHRYRSEEVVPLSAMPLAVSGIVDLDIFGRRWPAAVRLTAVAPVGGDRPLVLVDGVPWSGDGPDRRPNARTSVRERAVLATTEYSWRVAAAGFWQVHRTGPTALGTAVLDAVGPRDGATVLDLYAGAGLFTLPLADVVGPSGRVVAVEGDPGAVRDARRNAHDRPQVELHLGGVTEVLGQDVVAHPDVVVLDPPRVGAGREVVERLVAMRPERVVYVACDPAALARDVAYLGQRGYPLTGLRAFDLFPMTHHVECVATFDR
;
A
#
# COMPACT_ATOMS: atom_id res chain seq x y z
N MET A 1 -14.57 4.17 -32.23
CA MET A 1 -13.43 3.72 -31.39
C MET A 1 -12.95 2.39 -31.94
N THR A 2 -11.66 2.25 -32.23
CA THR A 2 -11.09 1.04 -32.85
C THR A 2 -10.99 -0.05 -31.79
N LEU A 3 -11.56 -1.23 -32.10
CA LEU A 3 -11.36 -2.46 -31.33
C LEU A 3 -10.25 -3.26 -32.01
N LEU A 4 -9.35 -3.81 -31.20
CA LEU A 4 -8.28 -4.69 -31.65
C LEU A 4 -8.50 -6.09 -31.07
N GLU A 5 -8.39 -7.10 -31.93
CA GLU A 5 -8.25 -8.48 -31.45
C GLU A 5 -6.80 -8.72 -31.05
N LEU A 6 -6.57 -9.16 -29.81
CA LEU A 6 -5.24 -9.34 -29.24
C LEU A 6 -5.11 -10.70 -28.60
N THR A 7 -3.96 -11.34 -28.81
CA THR A 7 -3.50 -12.47 -27.97
C THR A 7 -2.66 -11.90 -26.83
N VAL A 8 -3.05 -12.23 -25.61
CA VAL A 8 -2.47 -11.67 -24.38
C VAL A 8 -1.24 -12.45 -23.96
N GLY A 9 -0.13 -11.76 -23.82
CA GLY A 9 1.14 -12.27 -23.34
C GLY A 9 1.31 -12.16 -21.82
N PRO A 10 2.55 -12.03 -21.31
CA PRO A 10 2.84 -12.07 -19.89
C PRO A 10 2.26 -10.87 -19.12
N VAL A 11 2.18 -11.04 -17.81
CA VAL A 11 1.85 -9.97 -16.85
C VAL A 11 2.91 -8.88 -16.85
N ALA A 12 2.53 -7.67 -16.49
CA ALA A 12 3.43 -6.55 -16.31
C ALA A 12 3.09 -5.76 -15.04
N HIS A 13 4.05 -4.99 -14.56
CA HIS A 13 3.87 -4.09 -13.42
C HIS A 13 2.73 -3.07 -13.72
N GLY A 14 1.86 -2.83 -12.73
CA GLY A 14 0.75 -1.88 -12.85
C GLY A 14 -0.59 -2.50 -13.26
N GLY A 15 -0.76 -3.82 -13.16
CA GLY A 15 -2.05 -4.49 -13.33
C GLY A 15 -2.48 -4.70 -14.78
N HIS A 16 -1.53 -4.82 -15.70
CA HIS A 16 -1.79 -5.13 -17.10
C HIS A 16 -1.00 -6.33 -17.60
N CYS A 17 -1.44 -6.89 -18.71
CA CYS A 17 -0.65 -7.82 -19.49
C CYS A 17 -0.09 -7.12 -20.73
N VAL A 18 0.92 -7.72 -21.35
CA VAL A 18 1.54 -7.24 -22.57
C VAL A 18 0.94 -8.00 -23.76
N ALA A 19 0.51 -7.28 -24.79
CA ALA A 19 0.17 -7.82 -26.09
C ALA A 19 0.99 -7.13 -27.18
N ARG A 20 0.89 -7.62 -28.43
CA ARG A 20 1.52 -6.99 -29.59
C ARG A 20 0.50 -6.84 -30.70
N HIS A 21 0.50 -5.67 -31.33
CA HIS A 21 -0.29 -5.38 -32.51
C HIS A 21 0.61 -4.72 -33.55
N GLU A 22 0.78 -5.34 -34.71
CA GLU A 22 1.65 -4.86 -35.79
C GLU A 22 3.07 -4.49 -35.33
N GLY A 23 3.65 -5.32 -34.44
CA GLY A 23 5.00 -5.11 -33.89
C GLY A 23 5.05 -4.15 -32.67
N ARG A 24 4.00 -3.35 -32.44
CA ARG A 24 3.92 -2.42 -31.31
C ARG A 24 3.46 -3.11 -30.03
N VAL A 25 4.02 -2.70 -28.90
CA VAL A 25 3.59 -3.17 -27.57
C VAL A 25 2.26 -2.49 -27.19
N VAL A 26 1.31 -3.29 -26.71
CA VAL A 26 0.04 -2.82 -26.15
C VAL A 26 -0.07 -3.34 -24.71
N PHE A 27 -0.20 -2.45 -23.74
CA PHE A 27 -0.52 -2.81 -22.36
C PHE A 27 -2.04 -2.91 -22.22
N VAL A 28 -2.52 -4.12 -21.91
CA VAL A 28 -3.97 -4.41 -21.88
C VAL A 28 -4.38 -4.72 -20.43
N ARG A 29 -5.35 -3.98 -19.92
CA ARG A 29 -5.95 -4.24 -18.61
C ARG A 29 -7.13 -5.20 -18.72
N HIS A 30 -7.52 -5.76 -17.57
CA HIS A 30 -8.65 -6.70 -17.44
C HIS A 30 -8.47 -7.98 -18.23
N THR A 31 -7.21 -8.41 -18.39
CA THR A 31 -6.82 -9.62 -19.12
C THR A 31 -5.96 -10.54 -18.26
N LEU A 32 -5.82 -11.78 -18.73
CA LEU A 32 -4.93 -12.80 -18.20
C LEU A 32 -4.02 -13.34 -19.31
N PRO A 33 -2.80 -13.81 -19.00
CA PRO A 33 -1.93 -14.44 -19.97
C PRO A 33 -2.62 -15.60 -20.71
N GLY A 34 -2.39 -15.65 -22.02
CA GLY A 34 -2.94 -16.69 -22.91
C GLY A 34 -4.36 -16.42 -23.42
N GLU A 35 -5.04 -15.40 -22.93
CA GLU A 35 -6.37 -15.04 -23.43
C GLU A 35 -6.33 -14.45 -24.83
N ARG A 36 -7.44 -14.62 -25.57
CA ARG A 36 -7.73 -13.87 -26.78
C ARG A 36 -8.90 -12.93 -26.49
N VAL A 37 -8.70 -11.64 -26.76
CA VAL A 37 -9.65 -10.59 -26.35
C VAL A 37 -9.90 -9.57 -27.45
N LEU A 38 -11.07 -8.93 -27.43
CA LEU A 38 -11.28 -7.64 -28.07
C LEU A 38 -10.98 -6.52 -27.10
N ALA A 39 -10.02 -5.67 -27.43
CA ALA A 39 -9.54 -4.60 -26.60
C ALA A 39 -9.83 -3.23 -27.23
N ARG A 40 -10.31 -2.29 -26.42
CA ARG A 40 -10.51 -0.90 -26.79
C ARG A 40 -9.28 -0.09 -26.41
N LEU A 41 -8.71 0.60 -27.40
CA LEU A 41 -7.59 1.53 -27.15
C LEU A 41 -8.04 2.68 -26.26
N THR A 42 -7.24 2.95 -25.24
CA THR A 42 -7.43 4.06 -24.28
C THR A 42 -6.39 5.16 -24.47
N GLU A 43 -5.17 4.79 -24.84
CA GLU A 43 -4.07 5.71 -25.20
C GLU A 43 -3.35 5.11 -26.42
N ALA A 44 -3.38 5.83 -27.55
CA ALA A 44 -2.90 5.30 -28.83
C ALA A 44 -2.34 6.40 -29.75
N GLU A 45 -1.53 7.32 -29.23
CA GLU A 45 -0.86 8.31 -30.07
C GLU A 45 0.03 7.63 -31.10
N PRO A 46 0.04 8.11 -32.35
CA PRO A 46 0.77 7.47 -33.46
C PRO A 46 2.27 7.26 -33.19
N ASP A 47 2.92 8.22 -32.53
CA ASP A 47 4.36 8.22 -32.23
C ASP A 47 4.70 7.59 -30.88
N ALA A 48 3.69 7.13 -30.10
CA ALA A 48 3.95 6.51 -28.80
C ALA A 48 4.69 5.17 -28.96
N ARG A 49 5.65 4.92 -28.07
CA ARG A 49 6.43 3.66 -28.04
C ARG A 49 5.57 2.43 -27.73
N PHE A 50 4.45 2.64 -27.06
CA PHE A 50 3.46 1.62 -26.68
C PHE A 50 2.07 2.25 -26.64
N TRP A 51 1.08 1.41 -26.76
CA TRP A 51 -0.33 1.78 -26.58
C TRP A 51 -0.88 1.19 -25.28
N ARG A 52 -2.06 1.69 -24.85
CA ARG A 52 -2.84 1.13 -23.77
C ARG A 52 -4.24 0.80 -24.24
N ALA A 53 -4.78 -0.26 -23.65
CA ALA A 53 -6.12 -0.74 -23.98
C ALA A 53 -6.80 -1.36 -22.75
N ASP A 54 -8.13 -1.41 -22.79
CA ASP A 54 -8.96 -2.21 -21.88
C ASP A 54 -9.62 -3.33 -22.68
N ALA A 55 -9.52 -4.57 -22.20
CA ALA A 55 -10.30 -5.66 -22.76
C ALA A 55 -11.79 -5.41 -22.50
N VAL A 56 -12.60 -5.42 -23.55
CA VAL A 56 -14.05 -5.22 -23.45
C VAL A 56 -14.84 -6.50 -23.69
N GLU A 57 -14.20 -7.49 -24.32
CA GLU A 57 -14.74 -8.82 -24.53
C GLU A 57 -13.62 -9.86 -24.49
N VAL A 58 -13.88 -11.00 -23.86
CA VAL A 58 -12.95 -12.13 -23.79
C VAL A 58 -13.47 -13.23 -24.71
N LEU A 59 -12.71 -13.51 -25.76
CA LEU A 59 -13.07 -14.51 -26.78
C LEU A 59 -12.67 -15.92 -26.35
N GLU A 60 -11.48 -16.04 -25.73
CA GLU A 60 -10.94 -17.29 -25.17
C GLU A 60 -10.43 -17.01 -23.77
N PRO A 61 -11.15 -17.43 -22.72
CA PRO A 61 -10.79 -17.12 -21.35
C PRO A 61 -9.68 -18.04 -20.82
N SER A 62 -8.86 -17.49 -19.94
CA SER A 62 -7.93 -18.25 -19.09
C SER A 62 -8.70 -19.11 -18.06
N PRO A 63 -8.20 -20.29 -17.66
CA PRO A 63 -8.76 -21.07 -16.55
C PRO A 63 -8.72 -20.34 -15.19
N ASP A 64 -7.86 -19.32 -15.06
CA ASP A 64 -7.77 -18.48 -13.86
C ASP A 64 -8.76 -17.30 -13.85
N ARG A 65 -9.59 -17.15 -14.90
CA ARG A 65 -10.60 -16.08 -14.96
C ARG A 65 -11.83 -16.45 -14.14
N VAL A 66 -12.28 -15.46 -13.35
CA VAL A 66 -13.52 -15.55 -12.56
C VAL A 66 -14.40 -14.33 -12.81
N PRO A 67 -15.71 -14.38 -12.53
CA PRO A 67 -16.56 -13.20 -12.49
C PRO A 67 -16.02 -12.19 -11.46
N SER A 68 -15.92 -10.92 -11.86
CA SER A 68 -15.50 -9.87 -10.93
C SER A 68 -16.58 -9.62 -9.87
N PRO A 69 -16.22 -9.62 -8.57
CA PRO A 69 -17.14 -9.26 -7.50
C PRO A 69 -17.46 -7.76 -7.47
N TRP A 70 -16.72 -6.95 -8.24
CA TRP A 70 -16.88 -5.51 -8.33
C TRP A 70 -16.90 -5.04 -9.80
N PRO A 71 -18.05 -5.17 -10.50
CA PRO A 71 -18.16 -4.82 -11.92
C PRO A 71 -17.83 -3.36 -12.23
N GLU A 72 -18.11 -2.42 -11.30
CA GLU A 72 -17.81 -1.00 -11.48
C GLU A 72 -16.31 -0.69 -11.56
N ALA A 73 -15.45 -1.60 -11.09
CA ALA A 73 -13.99 -1.51 -11.26
C ALA A 73 -13.48 -2.22 -12.52
N GLY A 74 -14.37 -2.66 -13.39
CA GLY A 74 -14.08 -3.30 -14.67
C GLY A 74 -13.65 -2.32 -15.77
N PRO A 75 -13.66 -2.76 -17.05
CA PRO A 75 -13.23 -1.94 -18.20
C PRO A 75 -13.98 -0.61 -18.30
N GLY A 76 -13.23 0.50 -18.31
CA GLY A 76 -13.78 1.84 -18.35
C GLY A 76 -14.40 2.33 -17.04
N GLY A 77 -14.29 1.56 -15.96
CA GLY A 77 -14.78 1.90 -14.62
C GLY A 77 -13.73 2.56 -13.72
N VAL A 78 -13.94 2.44 -12.40
CA VAL A 78 -13.06 3.00 -11.38
C VAL A 78 -11.79 2.17 -11.19
N GLY A 79 -10.76 2.75 -10.55
CA GLY A 79 -9.59 1.99 -10.12
C GLY A 79 -9.82 1.23 -8.81
N GLY A 80 -8.83 0.41 -8.42
CA GLY A 80 -8.80 -0.28 -7.13
C GLY A 80 -9.40 -1.68 -7.14
N GLY A 81 -9.74 -2.23 -8.32
CA GLY A 81 -10.23 -3.59 -8.52
C GLY A 81 -9.73 -4.21 -9.81
N GLU A 82 -8.54 -3.83 -10.27
CA GLU A 82 -7.97 -4.16 -11.58
C GLU A 82 -7.84 -5.66 -11.81
N LEU A 83 -7.67 -6.46 -10.75
CA LEU A 83 -7.53 -7.91 -10.78
C LEU A 83 -8.80 -8.65 -10.28
N GLY A 84 -9.93 -7.97 -10.12
CA GLY A 84 -11.17 -8.60 -9.66
C GLY A 84 -11.65 -9.76 -10.55
N HIS A 85 -11.23 -9.80 -11.81
CA HIS A 85 -11.51 -10.88 -12.76
C HIS A 85 -10.55 -12.07 -12.66
N VAL A 86 -9.61 -12.06 -11.74
CA VAL A 86 -8.55 -13.07 -11.56
C VAL A 86 -8.79 -13.84 -10.26
N ALA A 87 -8.71 -15.18 -10.29
CA ALA A 87 -8.81 -16.01 -9.10
C ALA A 87 -7.71 -15.64 -8.08
N LEU A 88 -8.01 -15.61 -6.77
CA LEU A 88 -7.09 -15.12 -5.72
C LEU A 88 -5.71 -15.79 -5.76
N ALA A 89 -5.66 -17.10 -5.96
CA ALA A 89 -4.37 -17.79 -6.07
C ALA A 89 -3.57 -17.31 -7.30
N ALA A 90 -4.25 -16.99 -8.40
CA ALA A 90 -3.63 -16.46 -9.61
C ALA A 90 -3.21 -14.98 -9.43
N GLN A 91 -3.96 -14.18 -8.65
CA GLN A 91 -3.53 -12.82 -8.28
C GLN A 91 -2.19 -12.84 -7.54
N ARG A 92 -2.00 -13.78 -6.60
CA ARG A 92 -0.73 -13.93 -5.88
C ARG A 92 0.42 -14.38 -6.79
N ARG A 93 0.16 -15.32 -7.72
CA ARG A 93 1.16 -15.70 -8.75
C ARG A 93 1.52 -14.53 -9.67
N TRP A 94 0.54 -13.72 -10.07
CA TRP A 94 0.75 -12.49 -10.83
C TRP A 94 1.71 -11.54 -10.09
N LYS A 95 1.39 -11.22 -8.84
CA LYS A 95 2.20 -10.32 -8.00
C LYS A 95 3.61 -10.87 -7.79
N ALA A 96 3.74 -12.16 -7.55
CA ALA A 96 5.04 -12.84 -7.43
C ALA A 96 5.88 -12.70 -8.71
N THR A 97 5.27 -12.92 -9.88
CA THR A 97 5.93 -12.75 -11.18
C THR A 97 6.40 -11.31 -11.37
N VAL A 98 5.58 -10.32 -11.01
CA VAL A 98 5.95 -8.90 -11.14
C VAL A 98 7.13 -8.57 -10.22
N VAL A 99 7.12 -8.99 -8.96
CA VAL A 99 8.25 -8.74 -8.03
C VAL A 99 9.53 -9.38 -8.56
N ALA A 100 9.49 -10.65 -8.97
CA ALA A 100 10.64 -11.36 -9.52
C ALA A 100 11.17 -10.69 -10.79
N GLU A 101 10.30 -10.27 -11.71
CA GLU A 101 10.69 -9.56 -12.94
C GLU A 101 11.38 -8.23 -12.64
N GLN A 102 10.86 -7.44 -11.68
CA GLN A 102 11.48 -6.17 -11.32
C GLN A 102 12.86 -6.38 -10.69
N LEU A 103 13.03 -7.36 -9.80
CA LEU A 103 14.32 -7.71 -9.21
C LEU A 103 15.32 -8.15 -10.30
N HIS A 104 14.91 -9.00 -11.24
CA HIS A 104 15.74 -9.42 -12.37
C HIS A 104 16.18 -8.22 -13.22
N ARG A 105 15.24 -7.38 -13.64
CA ARG A 105 15.50 -6.28 -14.58
C ARG A 105 16.33 -5.15 -13.99
N LEU A 106 16.01 -4.74 -12.74
CA LEU A 106 16.58 -3.54 -12.12
C LEU A 106 17.74 -3.85 -11.19
N ALA A 107 17.67 -4.96 -10.45
CA ALA A 107 18.72 -5.37 -9.50
C ALA A 107 19.65 -6.45 -10.06
N ARG A 108 19.35 -7.04 -11.23
CA ARG A 108 20.08 -8.20 -11.79
C ARG A 108 20.10 -9.39 -10.82
N LEU A 109 19.01 -9.57 -10.10
CA LEU A 109 18.86 -10.58 -9.07
C LEU A 109 17.74 -11.55 -9.47
N ASP A 110 18.11 -12.81 -9.72
CA ASP A 110 17.17 -13.90 -9.93
C ASP A 110 16.77 -14.47 -8.57
N ARG A 111 15.49 -14.32 -8.23
CA ARG A 111 14.95 -14.81 -6.97
C ARG A 111 13.53 -15.33 -7.16
N GLU A 112 13.28 -16.52 -6.64
CA GLU A 112 11.92 -17.01 -6.49
C GLU A 112 11.19 -16.18 -5.44
N VAL A 113 9.97 -15.77 -5.77
CA VAL A 113 9.11 -14.95 -4.92
C VAL A 113 7.81 -15.69 -4.66
N VAL A 114 7.45 -15.81 -3.39
CA VAL A 114 6.14 -16.29 -2.96
C VAL A 114 5.40 -15.11 -2.34
N VAL A 115 4.16 -14.87 -2.80
CA VAL A 115 3.29 -13.86 -2.20
C VAL A 115 2.33 -14.55 -1.24
N GLU A 116 2.49 -14.23 0.04
CA GLU A 116 1.69 -14.76 1.13
C GLU A 116 0.29 -14.12 1.13
N ALA A 117 -0.74 -14.91 1.42
CA ALA A 117 -2.07 -14.37 1.69
C ALA A 117 -2.05 -13.53 2.98
N ALA A 118 -2.88 -12.49 3.05
CA ALA A 118 -3.10 -11.78 4.31
C ALA A 118 -3.68 -12.75 5.38
N PRO A 119 -3.30 -12.61 6.66
CA PRO A 119 -3.85 -13.44 7.72
C PRO A 119 -5.38 -13.41 7.74
N GLY A 120 -6.02 -14.60 7.70
CA GLY A 120 -7.48 -14.74 7.71
C GLY A 120 -8.20 -14.32 6.43
N GLU A 121 -7.47 -14.16 5.31
CA GLU A 121 -8.05 -13.86 4.01
C GLU A 121 -8.70 -15.11 3.39
N THR A 122 -9.93 -14.98 2.87
CA THR A 122 -10.72 -16.08 2.31
C THR A 122 -11.15 -15.86 0.86
N ASP A 123 -11.69 -14.68 0.55
CA ASP A 123 -12.35 -14.36 -0.72
C ASP A 123 -11.86 -13.06 -1.39
N GLY A 124 -10.94 -12.34 -0.75
CA GLY A 124 -10.39 -11.08 -1.25
C GLY A 124 -11.30 -9.86 -1.03
N LEU A 125 -12.36 -9.99 -0.21
CA LEU A 125 -13.34 -8.96 0.04
C LEU A 125 -13.33 -8.50 1.50
N GLY A 126 -13.98 -7.38 1.79
CA GLY A 126 -14.20 -6.90 3.17
C GLY A 126 -12.91 -6.70 3.99
N TRP A 127 -11.81 -6.32 3.36
CA TRP A 127 -10.53 -6.15 4.03
C TRP A 127 -10.16 -4.69 4.30
N ARG A 128 -10.77 -3.73 3.55
CA ARG A 128 -10.36 -2.33 3.53
C ARG A 128 -11.04 -1.54 4.64
N THR A 129 -10.26 -1.04 5.58
CA THR A 129 -10.73 -0.30 6.78
C THR A 129 -10.83 1.21 6.56
N ARG A 130 -10.28 1.72 5.47
CA ARG A 130 -10.29 3.14 5.10
C ARG A 130 -10.59 3.27 3.62
N ILE A 131 -11.61 4.07 3.26
CA ILE A 131 -11.94 4.38 1.87
C ILE A 131 -12.02 5.90 1.69
N GLU A 132 -11.65 6.33 0.51
CA GLU A 132 -11.79 7.71 0.07
C GLU A 132 -12.67 7.73 -1.19
N LEU A 133 -13.68 8.58 -1.17
CA LEU A 133 -14.66 8.75 -2.25
C LEU A 133 -14.76 10.24 -2.58
N THR A 134 -15.20 10.53 -3.79
CA THR A 134 -15.57 11.88 -4.24
C THR A 134 -17.05 11.87 -4.60
N THR A 135 -17.78 12.92 -4.25
CA THR A 135 -19.18 13.05 -4.68
C THR A 135 -19.27 13.78 -6.01
N ASP A 136 -20.22 13.34 -6.84
CA ASP A 136 -20.56 14.04 -8.07
C ASP A 136 -21.40 15.29 -7.81
N ASP A 137 -21.79 16.02 -8.87
CA ASP A 137 -22.62 17.23 -8.80
C ASP A 137 -24.03 16.97 -8.21
N ALA A 138 -24.48 15.73 -8.23
CA ALA A 138 -25.76 15.32 -7.62
C ALA A 138 -25.59 14.81 -6.16
N GLY A 139 -24.39 14.90 -5.59
CA GLY A 139 -24.07 14.43 -4.23
C GLY A 139 -24.04 12.90 -4.11
N ARG A 140 -23.84 12.15 -5.20
CA ARG A 140 -23.70 10.68 -5.18
C ARG A 140 -22.22 10.34 -4.94
N PRO A 141 -21.91 9.48 -3.95
CA PRO A 141 -20.55 9.06 -3.69
C PRO A 141 -20.04 8.14 -4.82
N GLY A 142 -18.78 8.33 -5.18
CA GLY A 142 -18.14 7.58 -6.24
C GLY A 142 -16.62 7.66 -6.17
N MET A 143 -15.98 7.16 -7.21
CA MET A 143 -14.54 7.26 -7.40
C MET A 143 -14.24 7.79 -8.80
N HIS A 144 -13.06 8.37 -8.95
CA HIS A 144 -12.62 8.78 -10.29
C HIS A 144 -12.48 7.58 -11.21
N ARG A 145 -12.94 7.73 -12.45
CA ARG A 145 -12.62 6.81 -13.52
C ARG A 145 -11.09 6.70 -13.63
N TYR A 146 -10.61 5.52 -13.95
CA TYR A 146 -9.17 5.32 -14.10
C TYR A 146 -8.53 6.36 -15.04
N ARG A 147 -7.55 7.12 -14.53
CA ARG A 147 -6.85 8.23 -15.23
C ARG A 147 -7.77 9.32 -15.77
N SER A 148 -8.81 9.66 -15.04
CA SER A 148 -9.77 10.71 -15.43
C SER A 148 -10.21 11.47 -14.19
N GLU A 149 -10.65 12.72 -14.37
CA GLU A 149 -11.30 13.54 -13.34
C GLU A 149 -12.80 13.22 -13.20
N GLU A 150 -13.36 12.41 -14.11
CA GLU A 150 -14.77 12.04 -14.07
C GLU A 150 -15.07 11.15 -12.88
N VAL A 151 -16.02 11.56 -12.05
CA VAL A 151 -16.51 10.75 -10.92
C VAL A 151 -17.57 9.77 -11.42
N VAL A 152 -17.31 8.48 -11.24
CA VAL A 152 -18.27 7.40 -11.48
C VAL A 152 -18.97 7.09 -10.17
N PRO A 153 -20.29 7.35 -10.05
CA PRO A 153 -21.04 7.00 -8.86
C PRO A 153 -21.00 5.48 -8.62
N LEU A 154 -20.83 5.11 -7.36
CA LEU A 154 -20.83 3.72 -6.92
C LEU A 154 -22.09 3.38 -6.14
N SER A 155 -22.53 2.14 -6.26
CA SER A 155 -23.62 1.57 -5.45
C SER A 155 -23.09 0.78 -4.24
N ALA A 156 -21.86 0.31 -4.30
CA ALA A 156 -21.18 -0.44 -3.25
C ALA A 156 -19.66 -0.40 -3.42
N MET A 157 -18.94 -0.81 -2.38
CA MET A 157 -17.52 -1.10 -2.43
C MET A 157 -17.26 -2.45 -1.73
N PRO A 158 -17.22 -3.55 -2.47
CA PRO A 158 -17.08 -4.90 -1.89
C PRO A 158 -15.80 -5.12 -1.09
N LEU A 159 -14.77 -4.29 -1.33
CA LEU A 159 -13.50 -4.35 -0.60
C LEU A 159 -13.59 -3.75 0.82
N ALA A 160 -14.59 -2.91 1.10
CA ALA A 160 -14.75 -2.27 2.39
C ALA A 160 -15.20 -3.26 3.47
N VAL A 161 -14.68 -3.12 4.69
CA VAL A 161 -15.14 -3.89 5.85
C VAL A 161 -16.59 -3.56 6.20
N SER A 162 -17.28 -4.50 6.86
CA SER A 162 -18.70 -4.33 7.25
C SER A 162 -18.96 -3.03 8.01
N GLY A 163 -18.04 -2.61 8.88
CA GLY A 163 -18.18 -1.34 9.61
C GLY A 163 -18.27 -0.09 8.71
N ILE A 164 -17.68 -0.13 7.49
CA ILE A 164 -17.88 0.94 6.49
C ILE A 164 -19.21 0.75 5.76
N VAL A 165 -19.57 -0.49 5.42
CA VAL A 165 -20.83 -0.82 4.74
C VAL A 165 -22.01 -0.36 5.61
N ASP A 166 -21.96 -0.60 6.93
CA ASP A 166 -22.99 -0.22 7.90
C ASP A 166 -23.18 1.31 8.06
N LEU A 167 -22.25 2.13 7.54
CA LEU A 167 -22.40 3.58 7.49
C LEU A 167 -23.41 4.04 6.41
N ASP A 168 -23.86 3.14 5.54
CA ASP A 168 -24.79 3.40 4.43
C ASP A 168 -24.38 4.62 3.57
N ILE A 169 -23.08 4.71 3.24
CA ILE A 169 -22.53 5.85 2.51
C ILE A 169 -23.17 5.97 1.13
N PHE A 170 -23.40 4.85 0.46
CA PHE A 170 -23.90 4.80 -0.91
C PHE A 170 -25.42 4.99 -1.01
N GLY A 171 -26.17 4.72 0.05
CA GLY A 171 -27.63 4.95 0.13
C GLY A 171 -28.02 6.41 0.40
N ARG A 172 -27.04 7.28 0.69
CA ARG A 172 -27.27 8.68 1.09
C ARG A 172 -26.88 9.68 0.02
N ARG A 173 -27.39 10.91 0.17
CA ARG A 173 -26.91 12.07 -0.57
C ARG A 173 -25.98 12.89 0.32
N TRP A 174 -24.90 13.34 -0.26
CA TRP A 174 -23.87 14.15 0.37
C TRP A 174 -23.80 15.53 -0.29
N PRO A 175 -23.10 16.50 0.28
CA PRO A 175 -22.79 17.72 -0.45
C PRO A 175 -22.08 17.39 -1.77
N ALA A 176 -22.33 18.21 -2.80
CA ALA A 176 -21.70 18.01 -4.11
C ALA A 176 -20.21 18.37 -4.11
N ALA A 177 -19.45 17.67 -4.94
CA ALA A 177 -18.03 17.93 -5.20
C ALA A 177 -17.15 17.94 -3.93
N VAL A 178 -17.45 17.09 -2.92
CA VAL A 178 -16.66 16.94 -1.69
C VAL A 178 -15.93 15.61 -1.65
N ARG A 179 -14.86 15.55 -0.85
CA ARG A 179 -14.17 14.31 -0.52
C ARG A 179 -14.78 13.69 0.74
N LEU A 180 -15.12 12.42 0.63
CA LEU A 180 -15.58 11.60 1.76
C LEU A 180 -14.46 10.66 2.18
N THR A 181 -14.11 10.67 3.45
CA THR A 181 -13.20 9.67 4.02
C THR A 181 -13.98 8.85 5.05
N ALA A 182 -14.14 7.55 4.81
CA ALA A 182 -14.77 6.66 5.77
C ALA A 182 -13.72 5.75 6.41
N VAL A 183 -13.80 5.61 7.73
CA VAL A 183 -12.85 4.83 8.54
C VAL A 183 -13.62 3.92 9.48
N ALA A 184 -13.32 2.62 9.43
CA ALA A 184 -13.77 1.63 10.40
C ALA A 184 -12.54 0.99 11.05
N PRO A 185 -12.10 1.48 12.22
CA PRO A 185 -10.87 1.04 12.86
C PRO A 185 -11.01 -0.36 13.46
N VAL A 186 -9.90 -1.09 13.52
CA VAL A 186 -9.83 -2.42 14.14
C VAL A 186 -9.81 -2.34 15.68
N GLY A 187 -9.50 -1.18 16.25
CA GLY A 187 -9.34 -0.96 17.69
C GLY A 187 -10.63 -0.85 18.51
N GLY A 188 -11.81 -1.14 17.93
CA GLY A 188 -13.10 -1.17 18.61
C GLY A 188 -13.80 0.18 18.72
N ASP A 189 -13.22 1.28 18.23
CA ASP A 189 -13.93 2.54 18.09
C ASP A 189 -15.03 2.42 17.01
N ARG A 190 -16.12 3.19 17.16
CA ARG A 190 -17.17 3.22 16.13
C ARG A 190 -16.62 3.79 14.83
N PRO A 191 -17.06 3.29 13.67
CA PRO A 191 -16.74 3.89 12.38
C PRO A 191 -17.11 5.38 12.32
N LEU A 192 -16.48 6.13 11.43
CA LEU A 192 -16.79 7.54 11.22
C LEU A 192 -16.59 7.94 9.77
N VAL A 193 -17.28 9.03 9.38
CA VAL A 193 -17.10 9.68 8.09
C VAL A 193 -16.57 11.09 8.31
N LEU A 194 -15.64 11.50 7.47
CA LEU A 194 -15.20 12.88 7.33
C LEU A 194 -15.63 13.39 5.95
N VAL A 195 -16.11 14.64 5.91
CA VAL A 195 -16.37 15.37 4.68
C VAL A 195 -15.36 16.51 4.60
N ASP A 196 -14.50 16.51 3.60
CA ASP A 196 -13.36 17.44 3.47
C ASP A 196 -12.51 17.55 4.75
N GLY A 197 -12.33 16.42 5.43
CA GLY A 197 -11.55 16.32 6.68
C GLY A 197 -12.34 16.71 7.95
N VAL A 198 -13.58 17.15 7.83
CA VAL A 198 -14.45 17.52 8.97
C VAL A 198 -15.31 16.31 9.36
N PRO A 199 -15.34 15.90 10.65
CA PRO A 199 -16.22 14.83 11.11
C PRO A 199 -17.69 15.10 10.76
N TRP A 200 -18.41 14.05 10.34
CA TRP A 200 -19.81 14.16 9.92
C TRP A 200 -20.70 13.31 10.82
N SER A 201 -21.80 13.88 11.30
CA SER A 201 -22.74 13.17 12.17
C SER A 201 -24.18 13.47 11.74
N GLY A 202 -24.96 12.43 11.49
CA GLY A 202 -26.31 12.60 10.92
C GLY A 202 -26.21 13.24 9.53
N ASP A 203 -26.87 14.39 9.34
CA ASP A 203 -26.96 15.07 8.05
C ASP A 203 -26.05 16.31 7.94
N GLY A 204 -25.09 16.47 8.86
CA GLY A 204 -24.24 17.65 8.86
C GLY A 204 -22.89 17.49 9.53
N PRO A 205 -22.04 18.53 9.42
CA PRO A 205 -20.73 18.54 10.05
C PRO A 205 -20.84 18.55 11.57
N ASP A 206 -20.08 17.70 12.23
CA ASP A 206 -19.95 17.69 13.69
C ASP A 206 -19.00 18.80 14.14
N ARG A 207 -19.56 19.93 14.53
CA ARG A 207 -18.82 21.11 14.98
C ARG A 207 -18.62 21.19 16.49
N ARG A 208 -18.93 20.11 17.21
CA ARG A 208 -18.71 20.09 18.67
C ARG A 208 -17.20 20.14 18.96
N PRO A 209 -16.76 20.82 20.04
CA PRO A 209 -15.35 20.92 20.40
C PRO A 209 -14.67 19.57 20.62
N ASN A 210 -15.46 18.53 20.97
CA ASN A 210 -15.00 17.17 21.19
C ASN A 210 -15.37 16.23 20.02
N ALA A 211 -15.65 16.76 18.83
CA ALA A 211 -15.87 15.95 17.64
C ALA A 211 -14.69 15.03 17.39
N ARG A 212 -14.96 13.76 17.13
CA ARG A 212 -13.91 12.75 17.01
C ARG A 212 -13.18 12.86 15.67
N THR A 213 -11.89 13.19 15.73
CA THR A 213 -11.00 13.32 14.58
C THR A 213 -9.90 12.26 14.54
N SER A 214 -9.91 11.33 15.49
CA SER A 214 -8.96 10.23 15.58
C SER A 214 -9.65 8.93 15.96
N VAL A 215 -9.04 7.82 15.64
CA VAL A 215 -9.52 6.46 15.90
C VAL A 215 -8.43 5.66 16.61
N ARG A 216 -8.86 4.62 17.33
CA ARG A 216 -7.96 3.63 17.91
C ARG A 216 -7.83 2.45 16.97
N GLU A 217 -6.58 2.14 16.61
CA GLU A 217 -6.21 0.94 15.88
C GLU A 217 -5.54 -0.04 16.83
N ARG A 218 -5.66 -1.33 16.56
CA ARG A 218 -5.01 -2.41 17.32
C ARG A 218 -4.46 -3.46 16.38
N ALA A 219 -3.37 -4.07 16.79
CA ALA A 219 -2.81 -5.25 16.15
C ALA A 219 -2.09 -6.13 17.18
N VAL A 220 -2.11 -7.43 16.93
CA VAL A 220 -1.26 -8.38 17.66
C VAL A 220 -0.04 -8.66 16.81
N LEU A 221 1.15 -8.35 17.32
CA LEU A 221 2.43 -8.58 16.68
C LEU A 221 3.15 -9.66 17.48
N ALA A 222 3.47 -10.78 16.83
CA ALA A 222 3.88 -12.02 17.50
C ALA A 222 2.85 -12.42 18.56
N THR A 223 3.06 -12.08 19.83
CA THR A 223 2.15 -12.41 20.95
C THR A 223 1.69 -11.18 21.72
N THR A 224 2.15 -9.99 21.35
CA THR A 224 1.87 -8.74 22.08
C THR A 224 0.83 -7.90 21.36
N GLU A 225 -0.22 -7.48 22.07
CA GLU A 225 -1.20 -6.54 21.57
C GLU A 225 -0.68 -5.10 21.69
N TYR A 226 -0.72 -4.37 20.58
CA TYR A 226 -0.40 -2.96 20.50
C TYR A 226 -1.65 -2.13 20.16
N SER A 227 -1.68 -0.90 20.63
CA SER A 227 -2.74 0.06 20.34
C SER A 227 -2.16 1.40 19.90
N TRP A 228 -2.72 1.93 18.83
CA TRP A 228 -2.32 3.25 18.30
C TRP A 228 -3.55 4.15 18.22
N ARG A 229 -3.38 5.41 18.60
CA ARG A 229 -4.31 6.46 18.25
C ARG A 229 -3.85 7.13 16.97
N VAL A 230 -4.69 7.16 15.96
CA VAL A 230 -4.37 7.65 14.61
C VAL A 230 -5.40 8.68 14.18
N ALA A 231 -4.95 9.78 13.60
CA ALA A 231 -5.87 10.75 12.98
C ALA A 231 -6.73 10.05 11.92
N ALA A 232 -8.03 10.33 11.92
CA ALA A 232 -8.96 9.67 10.99
C ALA A 232 -8.64 10.02 9.53
N ALA A 233 -8.17 11.24 9.27
CA ALA A 233 -7.70 11.68 7.95
C ALA A 233 -6.21 11.33 7.70
N GLY A 234 -5.50 10.77 8.68
CA GLY A 234 -4.08 10.40 8.56
C GLY A 234 -3.90 9.04 7.89
N PHE A 235 -2.66 8.77 7.49
CA PHE A 235 -2.30 7.47 6.94
C PHE A 235 -2.33 6.37 8.02
N TRP A 236 -2.83 5.22 7.65
CA TRP A 236 -2.73 3.95 8.37
C TRP A 236 -2.86 2.81 7.36
N GLN A 237 -2.29 1.65 7.68
CA GLN A 237 -2.43 0.45 6.84
C GLN A 237 -3.90 0.11 6.64
N VAL A 238 -4.34 0.08 5.37
CA VAL A 238 -5.77 -0.01 5.03
C VAL A 238 -6.33 -1.42 5.11
N HIS A 239 -5.48 -2.45 5.04
CA HIS A 239 -5.91 -3.83 5.23
C HIS A 239 -6.11 -4.11 6.73
N ARG A 240 -7.26 -4.71 7.10
CA ARG A 240 -7.61 -4.99 8.52
C ARG A 240 -6.54 -5.77 9.30
N THR A 241 -5.77 -6.63 8.64
CA THR A 241 -4.65 -7.38 9.24
C THR A 241 -3.28 -6.93 8.73
N GLY A 242 -3.22 -5.86 7.94
CA GLY A 242 -1.97 -5.30 7.42
C GLY A 242 -0.98 -4.92 8.51
N PRO A 243 -1.40 -4.20 9.59
CA PRO A 243 -0.52 -3.90 10.71
C PRO A 243 0.10 -5.15 11.34
N THR A 244 -0.70 -6.22 11.53
CA THR A 244 -0.22 -7.50 12.06
C THR A 244 0.80 -8.15 11.12
N ALA A 245 0.48 -8.27 9.83
CA ALA A 245 1.35 -8.94 8.86
C ALA A 245 2.70 -8.22 8.72
N LEU A 246 2.66 -6.90 8.48
CA LEU A 246 3.88 -6.10 8.30
C LEU A 246 4.66 -5.94 9.60
N GLY A 247 3.97 -5.65 10.71
CA GLY A 247 4.64 -5.50 12.01
C GLY A 247 5.35 -6.78 12.45
N THR A 248 4.70 -7.95 12.31
CA THR A 248 5.33 -9.23 12.62
C THR A 248 6.52 -9.50 11.69
N ALA A 249 6.36 -9.27 10.38
CA ALA A 249 7.45 -9.49 9.42
C ALA A 249 8.66 -8.57 9.68
N VAL A 250 8.42 -7.32 10.06
CA VAL A 250 9.48 -6.38 10.45
C VAL A 250 10.18 -6.85 11.73
N LEU A 251 9.42 -7.24 12.76
CA LEU A 251 10.01 -7.74 14.01
C LEU A 251 10.83 -9.01 13.79
N ASP A 252 10.34 -9.96 12.99
CA ASP A 252 11.07 -11.18 12.61
C ASP A 252 12.39 -10.82 11.90
N ALA A 253 12.33 -9.85 10.98
CA ALA A 253 13.50 -9.40 10.22
C ALA A 253 14.52 -8.64 11.10
N VAL A 254 14.06 -7.83 12.05
CA VAL A 254 14.94 -7.13 13.03
C VAL A 254 15.59 -8.13 13.97
N GLY A 255 14.82 -9.11 14.47
CA GLY A 255 15.27 -10.07 15.46
C GLY A 255 15.48 -9.46 16.86
N PRO A 256 15.95 -10.25 17.84
CA PRO A 256 16.27 -9.76 19.18
C PRO A 256 17.39 -8.71 19.17
N ARG A 257 17.16 -7.54 19.83
CA ARG A 257 18.07 -6.38 19.77
C ARG A 257 18.13 -5.62 21.09
N ASP A 258 18.16 -6.32 22.23
CA ASP A 258 18.26 -5.68 23.53
C ASP A 258 19.47 -4.74 23.62
N GLY A 259 19.26 -3.50 24.07
CA GLY A 259 20.26 -2.44 24.15
C GLY A 259 20.64 -1.77 22.82
N ALA A 260 20.11 -2.21 21.69
CA ALA A 260 20.47 -1.69 20.37
C ALA A 260 19.90 -0.28 20.09
N THR A 261 20.51 0.40 19.13
CA THR A 261 20.00 1.64 18.53
C THR A 261 19.35 1.32 17.18
N VAL A 262 18.05 1.59 17.06
CA VAL A 262 17.27 1.36 15.85
C VAL A 262 16.77 2.68 15.28
N LEU A 263 16.93 2.86 13.96
CA LEU A 263 16.25 3.93 13.20
C LEU A 263 14.94 3.40 12.63
N ASP A 264 13.85 4.16 12.81
CA ASP A 264 12.55 3.94 12.16
C ASP A 264 12.25 5.13 11.24
N LEU A 265 12.42 4.95 9.94
CA LEU A 265 12.30 6.01 8.95
C LEU A 265 10.96 5.92 8.22
N TYR A 266 10.32 7.08 8.03
CA TYR A 266 8.94 7.19 7.55
C TYR A 266 7.95 6.57 8.56
N ALA A 267 8.16 6.87 9.83
CA ALA A 267 7.56 6.18 10.96
C ALA A 267 6.02 6.31 11.06
N GLY A 268 5.42 7.27 10.37
CA GLY A 268 3.99 7.51 10.43
C GLY A 268 3.49 7.78 11.85
N ALA A 269 2.41 7.12 12.26
CA ALA A 269 1.88 7.18 13.61
C ALA A 269 2.60 6.23 14.59
N GLY A 270 3.71 5.60 14.18
CA GLY A 270 4.55 4.74 15.01
C GLY A 270 4.19 3.26 14.94
N LEU A 271 3.73 2.75 13.79
CA LEU A 271 3.39 1.33 13.62
C LEU A 271 4.56 0.42 14.01
N PHE A 272 5.76 0.72 13.54
CA PHE A 272 6.96 -0.03 13.88
C PHE A 272 7.68 0.52 15.11
N THR A 273 7.62 1.84 15.35
CA THR A 273 8.29 2.51 16.47
C THR A 273 7.97 1.88 17.82
N LEU A 274 6.69 1.60 18.10
CA LEU A 274 6.29 1.06 19.40
C LEU A 274 6.85 -0.35 19.64
N PRO A 275 6.65 -1.33 18.75
CA PRO A 275 7.21 -2.66 18.95
C PRO A 275 8.73 -2.70 18.88
N LEU A 276 9.37 -1.82 18.10
CA LEU A 276 10.83 -1.69 18.09
C LEU A 276 11.35 -1.20 19.46
N ALA A 277 10.63 -0.29 20.12
CA ALA A 277 11.00 0.15 21.47
C ALA A 277 10.96 -0.99 22.48
N ASP A 278 10.01 -1.90 22.36
CA ASP A 278 9.93 -3.09 23.22
C ASP A 278 11.06 -4.11 22.89
N VAL A 279 11.45 -4.24 21.63
CA VAL A 279 12.56 -5.09 21.18
C VAL A 279 13.91 -4.62 21.69
N VAL A 280 14.18 -3.31 21.69
CA VAL A 280 15.45 -2.76 22.17
C VAL A 280 15.51 -2.65 23.70
N GLY A 281 14.36 -2.73 24.37
CA GLY A 281 14.28 -2.63 25.83
C GLY A 281 14.65 -1.25 26.38
N PRO A 282 14.69 -1.12 27.72
CA PRO A 282 14.91 0.17 28.38
C PRO A 282 16.34 0.72 28.25
N SER A 283 17.31 -0.11 27.89
CA SER A 283 18.70 0.28 27.65
C SER A 283 19.00 0.63 26.19
N GLY A 284 18.08 0.33 25.30
CA GLY A 284 18.21 0.63 23.88
C GLY A 284 17.68 2.02 23.51
N ARG A 285 17.67 2.31 22.20
CA ARG A 285 17.19 3.57 21.65
C ARG A 285 16.48 3.35 20.32
N VAL A 286 15.30 3.96 20.14
CA VAL A 286 14.62 4.04 18.85
C VAL A 286 14.55 5.51 18.43
N VAL A 287 15.11 5.81 17.26
CA VAL A 287 15.02 7.14 16.66
C VAL A 287 14.07 7.06 15.48
N ALA A 288 12.91 7.69 15.59
CA ALA A 288 11.89 7.69 14.56
C ALA A 288 11.85 9.02 13.82
N VAL A 289 11.79 8.97 12.49
CA VAL A 289 11.78 10.14 11.60
C VAL A 289 10.51 10.12 10.76
N GLU A 290 9.76 11.23 10.79
CA GLU A 290 8.52 11.38 10.03
C GLU A 290 8.35 12.82 9.52
N GLY A 291 7.91 12.97 8.28
CA GLY A 291 7.73 14.27 7.63
C GLY A 291 6.38 14.94 7.89
N ASP A 292 5.33 14.17 8.23
CA ASP A 292 4.01 14.74 8.49
C ASP A 292 3.83 15.16 9.95
N PRO A 293 3.55 16.45 10.23
CA PRO A 293 3.40 16.93 11.59
C PRO A 293 2.23 16.30 12.34
N GLY A 294 1.19 15.83 11.64
CA GLY A 294 0.05 15.13 12.22
C GLY A 294 0.43 13.75 12.70
N ALA A 295 1.13 12.99 11.86
CA ALA A 295 1.65 11.66 12.19
C ALA A 295 2.63 11.71 13.36
N VAL A 296 3.56 12.70 13.39
CA VAL A 296 4.47 12.88 14.52
C VAL A 296 3.74 13.17 15.83
N ARG A 297 2.65 13.98 15.79
CA ARG A 297 1.82 14.20 17.00
C ARG A 297 1.17 12.91 17.48
N ASP A 298 0.70 12.08 16.58
CA ASP A 298 0.10 10.78 16.90
C ASP A 298 1.19 9.83 17.44
N ALA A 299 2.35 9.73 16.78
CA ALA A 299 3.49 8.91 17.24
C ALA A 299 3.97 9.30 18.63
N ARG A 300 4.12 10.60 18.93
CA ARG A 300 4.48 11.10 20.28
C ARG A 300 3.48 10.70 21.35
N ARG A 301 2.19 10.74 21.00
CA ARG A 301 1.12 10.30 21.91
C ARG A 301 1.16 8.79 22.12
N ASN A 302 1.41 8.04 21.06
CA ASN A 302 1.45 6.59 21.09
C ASN A 302 2.68 6.07 21.86
N ALA A 303 3.82 6.75 21.76
CA ALA A 303 5.07 6.38 22.42
C ALA A 303 5.32 7.09 23.79
N HIS A 304 4.29 7.73 24.39
CA HIS A 304 4.45 8.58 25.57
C HIS A 304 5.03 7.85 26.81
N ASP A 305 4.83 6.55 26.90
CA ASP A 305 5.30 5.66 27.96
C ASP A 305 6.61 4.93 27.63
N ARG A 306 7.27 5.30 26.54
CA ARG A 306 8.52 4.70 26.05
C ARG A 306 9.64 5.73 25.97
N PRO A 307 10.35 6.00 27.08
CA PRO A 307 11.36 7.05 27.15
C PRO A 307 12.57 6.82 26.23
N GLN A 308 12.78 5.57 25.75
CA GLN A 308 13.82 5.22 24.78
C GLN A 308 13.46 5.64 23.34
N VAL A 309 12.26 6.17 23.08
CA VAL A 309 11.84 6.64 21.76
C VAL A 309 12.09 8.13 21.59
N GLU A 310 12.84 8.49 20.57
CA GLU A 310 13.09 9.86 20.13
C GLU A 310 12.43 10.09 18.76
N LEU A 311 11.65 11.16 18.64
CA LEU A 311 10.85 11.48 17.43
C LEU A 311 11.30 12.79 16.80
N HIS A 312 11.72 12.72 15.54
CA HIS A 312 12.12 13.85 14.71
C HIS A 312 11.08 14.15 13.64
N LEU A 313 10.65 15.41 13.57
CA LEU A 313 9.83 15.93 12.48
C LEU A 313 10.74 16.49 11.40
N GLY A 314 10.64 15.97 10.19
CA GLY A 314 11.39 16.46 9.03
C GLY A 314 11.50 15.42 7.92
N GLY A 315 11.97 15.86 6.76
CA GLY A 315 12.30 14.94 5.67
C GLY A 315 13.44 14.00 6.06
N VAL A 316 13.33 12.72 5.69
CA VAL A 316 14.34 11.69 6.06
C VAL A 316 15.76 12.14 5.68
N THR A 317 15.95 12.61 4.45
CA THR A 317 17.25 13.09 3.98
C THR A 317 17.79 14.25 4.83
N GLU A 318 16.93 15.19 5.20
CA GLU A 318 17.28 16.35 6.01
C GLU A 318 17.72 15.92 7.43
N VAL A 319 16.89 15.11 8.09
CA VAL A 319 17.14 14.65 9.46
C VAL A 319 18.41 13.80 9.55
N LEU A 320 18.59 12.87 8.58
CA LEU A 320 19.83 12.07 8.51
C LEU A 320 21.09 12.93 8.26
N GLY A 321 20.95 14.12 7.70
CA GLY A 321 22.05 15.09 7.54
C GLY A 321 22.45 15.83 8.81
N GLN A 322 21.67 15.72 9.89
CA GLN A 322 21.89 16.39 11.17
C GLN A 322 22.65 15.50 12.20
N ASP A 323 23.16 14.33 11.74
CA ASP A 323 23.91 13.37 12.58
C ASP A 323 23.16 12.96 13.87
N VAL A 324 21.82 12.84 13.80
CA VAL A 324 20.97 12.46 14.95
C VAL A 324 21.31 11.08 15.51
N VAL A 325 21.86 10.20 14.66
CA VAL A 325 22.42 8.89 15.02
C VAL A 325 23.64 8.61 14.16
N ALA A 326 24.80 8.44 14.77
CA ALA A 326 26.04 8.19 14.03
C ALA A 326 26.14 6.74 13.51
N HIS A 327 25.76 5.77 14.34
CA HIS A 327 25.89 4.33 14.04
C HIS A 327 24.71 3.57 14.61
N PRO A 328 23.59 3.46 13.85
CA PRO A 328 22.48 2.58 14.24
C PRO A 328 22.86 1.12 14.01
N ASP A 329 22.39 0.22 14.87
CA ASP A 329 22.57 -1.22 14.67
C ASP A 329 21.63 -1.72 13.55
N VAL A 330 20.39 -1.22 13.55
CA VAL A 330 19.36 -1.58 12.56
C VAL A 330 18.66 -0.33 12.03
N VAL A 331 18.34 -0.34 10.75
CA VAL A 331 17.47 0.65 10.14
C VAL A 331 16.22 -0.05 9.60
N VAL A 332 15.05 0.40 10.01
CA VAL A 332 13.75 0.04 9.44
C VAL A 332 13.25 1.23 8.63
N LEU A 333 12.73 1.00 7.42
CA LEU A 333 12.15 2.07 6.62
C LEU A 333 10.93 1.59 5.82
N ASP A 334 9.89 2.46 5.75
CA ASP A 334 8.65 2.26 4.98
C ASP A 334 8.40 3.48 4.09
N PRO A 335 9.18 3.67 3.03
CA PRO A 335 9.11 4.87 2.20
C PRO A 335 7.85 4.87 1.33
N PRO A 336 7.46 6.04 0.78
CA PRO A 336 6.37 6.16 -0.18
C PRO A 336 6.64 5.37 -1.46
N ARG A 337 5.64 5.25 -2.35
CA ARG A 337 5.70 4.49 -3.62
C ARG A 337 6.93 4.77 -4.49
N VAL A 338 7.48 5.95 -4.41
CA VAL A 338 8.71 6.30 -5.14
C VAL A 338 9.97 5.63 -4.58
N GLY A 339 9.88 4.94 -3.44
CA GLY A 339 10.98 4.33 -2.72
C GLY A 339 11.83 5.33 -1.95
N ALA A 340 12.88 4.83 -1.28
CA ALA A 340 13.84 5.64 -0.54
C ALA A 340 14.74 6.47 -1.48
N GLY A 341 15.13 5.87 -2.60
CA GLY A 341 15.98 6.50 -3.60
C GLY A 341 17.47 6.55 -3.21
N ARG A 342 18.28 6.96 -4.18
CA ARG A 342 19.73 6.91 -4.08
C ARG A 342 20.28 7.69 -2.88
N GLU A 343 19.81 8.90 -2.66
CA GLU A 343 20.35 9.80 -1.62
C GLU A 343 20.12 9.24 -0.20
N VAL A 344 18.92 8.74 0.09
CA VAL A 344 18.63 8.10 1.38
C VAL A 344 19.48 6.85 1.55
N VAL A 345 19.59 6.00 0.52
CA VAL A 345 20.45 4.80 0.57
C VAL A 345 21.90 5.16 0.84
N GLU A 346 22.45 6.20 0.21
CA GLU A 346 23.83 6.65 0.44
C GLU A 346 24.07 7.10 1.89
N ARG A 347 23.13 7.84 2.48
CA ARG A 347 23.20 8.24 3.88
C ARG A 347 23.10 7.04 4.83
N LEU A 348 22.18 6.10 4.56
CA LEU A 348 22.07 4.87 5.36
C LEU A 348 23.36 4.06 5.37
N VAL A 349 23.93 3.82 4.19
CA VAL A 349 25.16 3.06 4.05
C VAL A 349 26.35 3.77 4.77
N ALA A 350 26.41 5.09 4.73
CA ALA A 350 27.45 5.86 5.42
C ALA A 350 27.41 5.66 6.95
N MET A 351 26.21 5.43 7.52
CA MET A 351 26.03 5.14 8.95
C MET A 351 26.43 3.70 9.34
N ARG A 352 26.61 2.83 8.34
CA ARG A 352 27.10 1.45 8.47
C ARG A 352 26.27 0.57 9.42
N PRO A 353 24.92 0.54 9.33
CA PRO A 353 24.12 -0.37 10.13
C PRO A 353 24.53 -1.84 9.87
N GLU A 354 24.28 -2.72 10.82
CA GLU A 354 24.45 -4.17 10.61
C GLU A 354 23.36 -4.70 9.65
N ARG A 355 22.14 -4.15 9.79
CA ARG A 355 20.96 -4.62 9.07
C ARG A 355 20.08 -3.46 8.63
N VAL A 356 19.51 -3.60 7.44
CA VAL A 356 18.43 -2.74 6.93
C VAL A 356 17.20 -3.60 6.66
N VAL A 357 16.04 -3.19 7.19
CA VAL A 357 14.73 -3.80 6.95
C VAL A 357 13.88 -2.79 6.17
N TYR A 358 13.51 -3.13 4.95
CA TYR A 358 12.84 -2.25 4.01
C TYR A 358 11.43 -2.76 3.73
N VAL A 359 10.40 -2.00 4.10
CA VAL A 359 9.01 -2.23 3.71
C VAL A 359 8.74 -1.48 2.41
N ALA A 360 8.10 -2.12 1.43
CA ALA A 360 7.88 -1.53 0.11
C ALA A 360 6.53 -1.92 -0.48
N CYS A 361 5.78 -0.92 -0.93
CA CYS A 361 4.50 -1.12 -1.62
C CYS A 361 4.62 -1.05 -3.17
N ASP A 362 5.82 -0.77 -3.71
CA ASP A 362 6.08 -0.75 -5.16
C ASP A 362 7.28 -1.63 -5.52
N PRO A 363 7.08 -2.70 -6.31
CA PRO A 363 8.14 -3.63 -6.70
C PRO A 363 9.27 -3.00 -7.51
N ALA A 364 8.98 -1.98 -8.35
CA ALA A 364 10.00 -1.36 -9.19
C ALA A 364 10.90 -0.43 -8.37
N ALA A 365 10.31 0.34 -7.44
CA ALA A 365 11.05 1.16 -6.50
C ALA A 365 11.92 0.29 -5.59
N LEU A 366 11.36 -0.81 -5.03
CA LEU A 366 12.12 -1.77 -4.23
C LEU A 366 13.31 -2.32 -5.02
N ALA A 367 13.09 -2.85 -6.22
CA ALA A 367 14.16 -3.46 -7.02
C ALA A 367 15.28 -2.47 -7.37
N ARG A 368 14.95 -1.21 -7.64
CA ARG A 368 15.94 -0.14 -7.85
C ARG A 368 16.76 0.10 -6.58
N ASP A 369 16.12 0.17 -5.42
CA ASP A 369 16.80 0.45 -4.15
C ASP A 369 17.59 -0.79 -3.66
N VAL A 370 17.14 -2.02 -3.96
CA VAL A 370 17.92 -3.27 -3.83
C VAL A 370 19.24 -3.16 -4.61
N ALA A 371 19.19 -2.67 -5.86
CA ALA A 371 20.41 -2.47 -6.65
C ALA A 371 21.35 -1.45 -5.99
N TYR A 372 20.84 -0.37 -5.44
CA TYR A 372 21.66 0.65 -4.77
C TYR A 372 22.31 0.12 -3.49
N LEU A 373 21.59 -0.63 -2.67
CA LEU A 373 22.09 -1.26 -1.45
C LEU A 373 23.13 -2.33 -1.78
N GLY A 374 22.83 -3.24 -2.72
CA GLY A 374 23.73 -4.32 -3.12
C GLY A 374 25.08 -3.81 -3.65
N GLN A 375 25.08 -2.74 -4.46
CA GLN A 375 26.31 -2.09 -4.96
C GLN A 375 27.18 -1.49 -3.84
N ARG A 376 26.64 -1.35 -2.64
CA ARG A 376 27.29 -0.73 -1.47
C ARG A 376 27.57 -1.72 -0.34
N GLY A 377 27.48 -3.02 -0.63
CA GLY A 377 27.81 -4.07 0.33
C GLY A 377 26.67 -4.50 1.25
N TYR A 378 25.42 -4.18 0.89
CA TYR A 378 24.22 -4.65 1.55
C TYR A 378 23.41 -5.55 0.59
N PRO A 379 23.79 -6.82 0.44
CA PRO A 379 23.02 -7.76 -0.38
C PRO A 379 21.63 -8.03 0.21
N LEU A 380 20.67 -8.35 -0.65
CA LEU A 380 19.34 -8.80 -0.23
C LEU A 380 19.43 -10.22 0.36
N THR A 381 19.30 -10.36 1.66
CA THR A 381 19.38 -11.64 2.39
C THR A 381 18.03 -12.26 2.69
N GLY A 382 16.99 -11.44 2.86
CA GLY A 382 15.60 -11.88 3.09
C GLY A 382 14.60 -11.12 2.23
N LEU A 383 13.51 -11.81 1.82
CA LEU A 383 12.37 -11.16 1.15
C LEU A 383 11.11 -11.95 1.49
N ARG A 384 10.13 -11.26 2.06
CA ARG A 384 8.74 -11.71 2.18
C ARG A 384 7.86 -10.78 1.37
N ALA A 385 6.84 -11.30 0.74
CA ALA A 385 5.86 -10.53 -0.02
C ALA A 385 4.45 -10.91 0.39
N PHE A 386 3.54 -9.93 0.48
CA PHE A 386 2.21 -10.09 1.04
C PHE A 386 1.14 -9.55 0.09
N ASP A 387 0.04 -10.29 -0.05
CA ASP A 387 -1.17 -9.83 -0.71
C ASP A 387 -2.07 -9.08 0.28
N LEU A 388 -1.69 -7.84 0.64
CA LEU A 388 -2.50 -6.95 1.49
C LEU A 388 -3.49 -6.10 0.70
N PHE A 389 -3.56 -6.28 -0.62
CA PHE A 389 -4.49 -5.58 -1.51
C PHE A 389 -5.12 -6.54 -2.51
N PRO A 390 -5.88 -7.55 -2.04
CA PRO A 390 -6.60 -8.42 -2.96
C PRO A 390 -7.46 -7.63 -3.95
N MET A 391 -7.70 -8.18 -5.13
CA MET A 391 -8.39 -7.56 -6.28
C MET A 391 -7.61 -6.42 -6.94
N THR A 392 -6.45 -6.03 -6.42
CA THR A 392 -5.58 -5.01 -7.00
C THR A 392 -4.21 -5.59 -7.39
N HIS A 393 -3.45 -4.84 -8.18
CA HIS A 393 -2.08 -5.21 -8.56
C HIS A 393 -1.02 -4.90 -7.50
N HIS A 394 -1.38 -4.23 -6.41
CA HIS A 394 -0.46 -3.84 -5.35
C HIS A 394 0.01 -5.06 -4.55
N VAL A 395 1.26 -5.02 -4.13
CA VAL A 395 1.91 -6.02 -3.28
C VAL A 395 2.78 -5.32 -2.26
N GLU A 396 2.78 -5.80 -1.02
CA GLU A 396 3.70 -5.33 0.02
C GLU A 396 4.87 -6.30 0.13
N CYS A 397 6.06 -5.76 0.29
CA CYS A 397 7.29 -6.53 0.49
C CYS A 397 8.00 -6.08 1.76
N VAL A 398 8.58 -7.03 2.49
CA VAL A 398 9.55 -6.78 3.57
C VAL A 398 10.86 -7.41 3.15
N ALA A 399 11.85 -6.58 2.89
CA ALA A 399 13.17 -6.98 2.41
C ALA A 399 14.21 -6.76 3.50
N THR A 400 15.13 -7.71 3.67
CA THR A 400 16.22 -7.65 4.66
C THR A 400 17.56 -7.61 3.93
N PHE A 401 18.42 -6.73 4.41
CA PHE A 401 19.77 -6.56 3.87
C PHE A 401 20.75 -6.61 5.03
N ASP A 402 21.77 -7.41 4.92
CA ASP A 402 22.85 -7.55 5.91
C ASP A 402 24.18 -7.12 5.29
N ARG A 403 25.01 -6.51 6.13
CA ARG A 403 26.35 -6.05 5.72
C ARG A 403 27.37 -7.18 5.83
#